data_4d00f39fae6320a1b7614d7f64419fc4
#
_entry.id   4d00f39fae6320a1b7614d7f64419fc4
#
_cell.length_a   1.000
_cell.length_b   1.000
_cell.length_c   1.000
_cell.angle_alpha   90.00
_cell.angle_beta   90.00
_cell.angle_gamma   90.00
#
_symmetry.space_group_name_H-M   'P 1'
#
loop_
_entity.id
_entity.type
_entity.pdbx_description
1 polymer ?
#
loop_
_entity_poly.entity_id
_entity_poly.type
_entity_poly.pdbx_seq_one_letter_code
_entity_poly.pdbx_strand_id
1 'polypeptide(L)'
;PGEPLKPMASIASGGEMSRIMLAIKTVFQDQNPVSALIFDEIDTGISGETAKKVSQHLKKLSNHKQVICITHLPQIAKQADRHLHISKHVKNAKTVVNAEYLEGAHSNKVIDNLFIGEEMMV
;
A
#
# COMPACT_ATOMS: atom_id res chain seq x y z
N PRO A 1 -17.55 10.53 20.10
CA PRO A 1 -18.10 11.77 20.67
C PRO A 1 -17.71 11.85 22.14
N GLY A 2 -17.14 12.98 22.57
CA GLY A 2 -16.80 13.22 23.99
C GLY A 2 -15.32 13.17 24.32
N GLU A 3 -14.45 12.79 23.40
CA GLU A 3 -13.00 12.88 23.65
C GLU A 3 -12.45 14.27 23.29
N PRO A 4 -11.47 14.78 24.05
CA PRO A 4 -10.84 16.06 23.76
C PRO A 4 -10.03 15.98 22.46
N LEU A 5 -9.90 17.11 21.75
CA LEU A 5 -9.02 17.24 20.61
C LEU A 5 -7.57 17.07 21.04
N LYS A 6 -6.83 16.22 20.29
CA LYS A 6 -5.42 15.95 20.51
C LYS A 6 -4.64 16.16 19.20
N PRO A 7 -3.34 16.44 19.26
CA PRO A 7 -2.51 16.46 18.06
C PRO A 7 -2.61 15.14 17.30
N MET A 8 -2.70 15.20 15.96
CA MET A 8 -2.85 14.02 15.10
C MET A 8 -1.74 13.00 15.32
N ALA A 9 -0.49 13.43 15.49
CA ALA A 9 0.66 12.57 15.75
C ALA A 9 0.54 11.74 17.03
N SER A 10 -0.28 12.16 18.00
CA SER A 10 -0.46 11.44 19.27
C SER A 10 -1.61 10.43 19.27
N ILE A 11 -2.49 10.45 18.25
CA ILE A 11 -3.69 9.61 18.19
C ILE A 11 -3.73 8.69 16.97
N ALA A 12 -3.01 9.01 15.89
CA ALA A 12 -3.02 8.22 14.67
C ALA A 12 -1.91 7.17 14.69
N SER A 13 -2.26 5.92 14.28
CA SER A 13 -1.27 4.89 13.96
C SER A 13 -0.54 5.21 12.65
N GLY A 14 0.54 4.48 12.32
CA GLY A 14 1.25 4.63 11.06
C GLY A 14 0.34 4.46 9.85
N GLY A 15 -0.53 3.44 9.87
CA GLY A 15 -1.50 3.19 8.80
C GLY A 15 -2.55 4.29 8.67
N GLU A 16 -3.09 4.76 9.79
CA GLU A 16 -4.05 5.88 9.80
C GLU A 16 -3.42 7.17 9.27
N MET A 17 -2.19 7.46 9.68
CA MET A 17 -1.45 8.62 9.18
C MET A 17 -1.22 8.55 7.67
N SER A 18 -0.82 7.39 7.14
CA SER A 18 -0.64 7.19 5.70
C SER A 18 -1.94 7.41 4.92
N ARG A 19 -3.08 6.94 5.43
CA ARG A 19 -4.40 7.14 4.79
C ARG A 19 -4.85 8.59 4.84
N ILE A 20 -4.59 9.30 5.93
CA ILE A 20 -4.86 10.74 6.05
C ILE A 20 -4.02 11.50 5.02
N MET A 21 -2.74 11.19 4.89
CA MET A 21 -1.86 11.81 3.90
C MET A 21 -2.31 11.52 2.48
N LEU A 22 -2.79 10.30 2.19
CA LEU A 22 -3.37 9.97 0.89
C LEU A 22 -4.57 10.87 0.57
N ALA A 23 -5.48 11.05 1.51
CA ALA A 23 -6.65 11.91 1.33
C ALA A 23 -6.25 13.36 1.04
N ILE A 24 -5.33 13.91 1.82
CA ILE A 24 -4.82 15.28 1.65
C ILE A 24 -4.15 15.43 0.27
N LYS A 25 -3.27 14.51 -0.10
CA LYS A 25 -2.56 14.56 -1.40
C LYS A 25 -3.51 14.40 -2.59
N THR A 26 -4.60 13.66 -2.42
CA THR A 26 -5.61 13.50 -3.47
C THR A 26 -6.40 14.80 -3.69
N VAL A 27 -6.74 15.49 -2.61
CA VAL A 27 -7.49 16.77 -2.70
C VAL A 27 -6.64 17.89 -3.25
N PHE A 28 -5.38 18.00 -2.83
CA PHE A 28 -4.46 19.09 -3.20
C PHE A 28 -3.43 18.69 -4.25
N GLN A 29 -3.72 17.71 -5.08
CA GLN A 29 -2.78 17.16 -6.06
C GLN A 29 -2.20 18.22 -7.01
N ASP A 30 -3.01 19.17 -7.45
CA ASP A 30 -2.61 20.20 -8.40
C ASP A 30 -1.71 21.28 -7.78
N GLN A 31 -1.75 21.43 -6.46
CA GLN A 31 -0.99 22.42 -5.71
C GLN A 31 0.33 21.87 -5.15
N ASN A 32 0.53 20.57 -5.25
CA ASN A 32 1.70 19.91 -4.69
C ASN A 32 2.82 19.81 -5.73
N PRO A 33 3.99 20.43 -5.50
CA PRO A 33 5.11 20.39 -6.43
C PRO A 33 5.82 19.03 -6.50
N VAL A 34 5.53 18.12 -5.57
CA VAL A 34 6.17 16.80 -5.52
C VAL A 34 5.65 15.92 -6.65
N SER A 35 6.56 15.32 -7.40
CA SER A 35 6.25 14.47 -8.55
C SER A 35 6.09 12.98 -8.21
N ALA A 36 6.62 12.53 -7.07
CA ALA A 36 6.54 11.15 -6.61
C ALA A 36 6.16 11.08 -5.13
N LEU A 37 5.34 10.12 -4.77
CA LEU A 37 4.87 9.86 -3.41
C LEU A 37 5.09 8.40 -3.04
N ILE A 38 5.53 8.16 -1.81
CA ILE A 38 5.74 6.81 -1.27
C ILE A 38 4.78 6.63 -0.09
N PHE A 39 3.94 5.61 -0.16
CA PHE A 39 3.04 5.21 0.92
C PHE A 39 3.49 3.88 1.51
N ASP A 40 3.86 3.91 2.77
CA ASP A 40 4.17 2.72 3.56
C ASP A 40 3.10 2.55 4.65
N GLU A 41 2.82 1.31 5.04
CA GLU A 41 1.82 0.96 6.06
C GLU A 41 0.38 1.43 5.77
N ILE A 42 0.06 1.83 4.54
CA ILE A 42 -1.26 2.34 4.18
C ILE A 42 -2.37 1.30 4.33
N ASP A 43 -2.01 0.03 4.28
CA ASP A 43 -2.89 -1.13 4.41
C ASP A 43 -2.98 -1.69 5.83
N THR A 44 -2.29 -1.10 6.81
CA THR A 44 -2.30 -1.54 8.20
C THR A 44 -3.68 -1.34 8.81
N GLY A 45 -4.24 -2.41 9.38
CA GLY A 45 -5.52 -2.39 10.09
C GLY A 45 -6.77 -2.28 9.20
N ILE A 46 -6.64 -2.49 7.89
CA ILE A 46 -7.76 -2.50 6.96
C ILE A 46 -7.79 -3.79 6.14
N SER A 47 -8.97 -4.13 5.63
CA SER A 47 -9.19 -5.26 4.74
C SER A 47 -10.45 -5.04 3.90
N GLY A 48 -10.75 -5.97 3.02
CA GLY A 48 -12.01 -6.02 2.28
C GLY A 48 -12.35 -4.74 1.53
N GLU A 49 -13.53 -4.21 1.79
CA GLU A 49 -14.07 -3.04 1.08
C GLU A 49 -13.26 -1.76 1.35
N THR A 50 -12.73 -1.60 2.57
CA THR A 50 -11.90 -0.45 2.90
C THR A 50 -10.59 -0.47 2.10
N ALA A 51 -9.95 -1.63 2.00
CA ALA A 51 -8.75 -1.79 1.19
C ALA A 51 -9.02 -1.50 -0.30
N LYS A 52 -10.18 -1.91 -0.80
CA LYS A 52 -10.61 -1.60 -2.17
C LYS A 52 -10.75 -0.09 -2.39
N LYS A 53 -11.37 0.63 -1.46
CA LYS A 53 -11.50 2.10 -1.53
C LYS A 53 -10.14 2.78 -1.51
N VAL A 54 -9.23 2.36 -0.63
CA VAL A 54 -7.85 2.89 -0.58
C VAL A 54 -7.14 2.65 -1.91
N SER A 55 -7.28 1.47 -2.50
CA SER A 55 -6.67 1.14 -3.79
C SER A 55 -7.18 2.05 -4.93
N GLN A 56 -8.47 2.38 -4.93
CA GLN A 56 -9.06 3.28 -5.91
C GLN A 56 -8.50 4.72 -5.78
N HIS A 57 -8.31 5.21 -4.56
CA HIS A 57 -7.70 6.52 -4.30
C HIS A 57 -6.23 6.56 -4.73
N LEU A 58 -5.46 5.51 -4.44
CA LEU A 58 -4.08 5.38 -4.92
C LEU A 58 -4.01 5.39 -6.45
N LYS A 59 -4.89 4.66 -7.11
CA LYS A 59 -4.96 4.63 -8.58
C LYS A 59 -5.30 5.99 -9.17
N LYS A 60 -6.25 6.67 -8.59
CA LYS A 60 -6.65 8.03 -9.02
C LYS A 60 -5.48 9.02 -8.88
N LEU A 61 -4.77 8.98 -7.76
CA LEU A 61 -3.60 9.83 -7.53
C LEU A 61 -2.47 9.52 -8.53
N SER A 62 -2.31 8.25 -8.90
CA SER A 62 -1.27 7.80 -9.85
C SER A 62 -1.46 8.35 -11.28
N ASN A 63 -2.62 8.89 -11.61
CA ASN A 63 -2.84 9.57 -12.90
C ASN A 63 -2.11 10.91 -12.99
N HIS A 64 -1.74 11.50 -11.86
CA HIS A 64 -1.11 12.83 -11.79
C HIS A 64 0.32 12.77 -11.26
N LYS A 65 0.66 11.74 -10.49
CA LYS A 65 1.96 11.59 -9.82
C LYS A 65 2.43 10.15 -9.87
N GLN A 66 3.74 9.96 -9.76
CA GLN A 66 4.27 8.61 -9.50
C GLN A 66 3.93 8.22 -8.08
N VAL A 67 3.22 7.10 -7.91
CA VAL A 67 2.87 6.56 -6.61
C VAL A 67 3.59 5.23 -6.41
N ILE A 68 4.33 5.13 -5.31
CA ILE A 68 4.96 3.89 -4.86
C ILE A 68 4.24 3.48 -3.58
N CYS A 69 3.64 2.30 -3.58
CA CYS A 69 2.90 1.78 -2.43
C CYS A 69 3.51 0.45 -1.98
N ILE A 70 3.84 0.37 -0.70
CA ILE A 70 4.31 -0.86 -0.07
C ILE A 70 3.10 -1.53 0.57
N THR A 71 2.73 -2.72 0.10
CA THR A 71 1.52 -3.40 0.53
C THR A 71 1.68 -4.91 0.54
N HIS A 72 0.91 -5.56 1.41
CA HIS A 72 0.71 -7.01 1.42
C HIS A 72 -0.73 -7.40 1.03
N LEU A 73 -1.59 -6.41 0.76
CA LEU A 73 -2.98 -6.66 0.42
C LEU A 73 -3.18 -6.84 -1.10
N PRO A 74 -3.79 -7.95 -1.52
CA PRO A 74 -4.05 -8.21 -2.93
C PRO A 74 -4.95 -7.17 -3.59
N GLN A 75 -5.90 -6.59 -2.85
CA GLN A 75 -6.80 -5.55 -3.35
C GLN A 75 -6.04 -4.31 -3.83
N ILE A 76 -4.94 -3.98 -3.14
CA ILE A 76 -4.08 -2.85 -3.51
C ILE A 76 -3.11 -3.26 -4.61
N ALA A 77 -2.47 -4.41 -4.47
CA ALA A 77 -1.49 -4.91 -5.46
C ALA A 77 -2.08 -5.07 -6.86
N LYS A 78 -3.35 -5.49 -6.98
CA LYS A 78 -4.04 -5.64 -8.27
C LYS A 78 -4.20 -4.33 -9.06
N GLN A 79 -4.20 -3.19 -8.39
CA GLN A 79 -4.37 -1.89 -9.04
C GLN A 79 -3.06 -1.29 -9.56
N ALA A 80 -1.93 -1.89 -9.22
CA ALA A 80 -0.63 -1.39 -9.64
C ALA A 80 -0.42 -1.54 -11.15
N ASP A 81 0.17 -0.52 -11.77
CA ASP A 81 0.63 -0.58 -13.17
C ASP A 81 1.89 -1.44 -13.28
N ARG A 82 2.72 -1.44 -12.24
CA ARG A 82 3.96 -2.22 -12.15
C ARG A 82 4.05 -2.86 -10.77
N HIS A 83 4.47 -4.12 -10.75
CA HIS A 83 4.60 -4.91 -9.53
C HIS A 83 6.08 -5.21 -9.24
N LEU A 84 6.62 -4.60 -8.19
CA LEU A 84 7.94 -4.93 -7.65
C LEU A 84 7.76 -5.91 -6.50
N HIS A 85 8.17 -7.14 -6.70
CA HIS A 85 8.07 -8.20 -5.69
C HIS A 85 9.35 -8.27 -4.87
N ILE A 86 9.19 -8.17 -3.55
CA ILE A 86 10.28 -8.32 -2.58
C ILE A 86 10.12 -9.65 -1.89
N SER A 87 11.15 -10.47 -1.94
CA SER A 87 11.17 -11.77 -1.27
C SER A 87 12.44 -11.93 -0.43
N LYS A 88 12.32 -12.69 0.65
CA LYS A 88 13.43 -13.07 1.52
C LYS A 88 13.59 -14.58 1.51
N HIS A 89 14.81 -15.05 1.38
CA HIS A 89 15.13 -16.46 1.51
C HIS A 89 16.49 -16.65 2.19
N VAL A 90 16.68 -17.83 2.75
CA VAL A 90 17.95 -18.21 3.39
C VAL A 90 18.76 -19.00 2.40
N LYS A 91 19.98 -18.55 2.13
CA LYS A 91 20.97 -19.23 1.29
C LYS A 91 22.31 -19.28 2.03
N ASN A 92 22.86 -20.49 2.20
CA ASN A 92 24.12 -20.70 2.92
C ASN A 92 24.15 -20.03 4.32
N ALA A 93 23.10 -20.22 5.12
CA ALA A 93 22.90 -19.63 6.45
C ALA A 93 22.86 -18.09 6.49
N LYS A 94 22.68 -17.44 5.33
CA LYS A 94 22.52 -15.98 5.22
C LYS A 94 21.15 -15.66 4.65
N THR A 95 20.53 -14.60 5.19
CA THR A 95 19.29 -14.06 4.62
C THR A 95 19.63 -13.24 3.38
N VAL A 96 18.99 -13.60 2.26
CA VAL A 96 19.10 -12.87 1.00
C VAL A 96 17.76 -12.23 0.69
N VAL A 97 17.78 -10.95 0.36
CA VAL A 97 16.62 -10.21 -0.12
C VAL A 97 16.69 -10.10 -1.64
N ASN A 98 15.63 -10.48 -2.31
CA ASN A 98 15.51 -10.36 -3.75
C ASN A 98 14.42 -9.36 -4.10
N ALA A 99 14.64 -8.54 -5.13
CA ALA A 99 13.68 -7.57 -5.64
C ALA A 99 13.62 -7.70 -7.15
N GLU A 100 12.42 -7.96 -7.68
CA GLU A 100 12.24 -8.13 -9.12
C GLU A 100 10.89 -7.57 -9.58
N TYR A 101 10.86 -7.00 -10.77
CA TYR A 101 9.60 -6.65 -11.42
C TYR A 101 8.95 -7.90 -11.99
N LEU A 102 7.66 -8.07 -11.67
CA LEU A 102 6.83 -9.15 -12.16
C LEU A 102 5.84 -8.63 -13.19
N GLU A 103 5.60 -9.41 -14.23
CA GLU A 103 4.64 -9.08 -15.29
C GLU A 103 3.71 -10.26 -15.56
N GLY A 104 2.51 -9.95 -16.04
CA GLY A 104 1.53 -10.93 -16.52
C GLY A 104 1.22 -12.04 -15.53
N ALA A 105 1.37 -13.28 -15.95
CA ALA A 105 1.01 -14.47 -15.18
C ALA A 105 1.80 -14.61 -13.87
N HIS A 106 3.06 -14.20 -13.83
CA HIS A 106 3.87 -14.25 -12.59
C HIS A 106 3.36 -13.28 -11.55
N SER A 107 3.02 -12.05 -11.94
CA SER A 107 2.41 -11.07 -11.04
C SER A 107 1.08 -11.58 -10.49
N ASN A 108 0.21 -12.08 -11.35
CA ASN A 108 -1.08 -12.63 -10.94
C ASN A 108 -0.94 -13.77 -9.93
N LYS A 109 0.00 -14.69 -10.15
CA LYS A 109 0.27 -15.81 -9.24
C LYS A 109 0.71 -15.33 -7.85
N VAL A 110 1.58 -14.34 -7.78
CA VAL A 110 2.03 -13.77 -6.50
C VAL A 110 0.87 -13.09 -5.78
N ILE A 111 0.05 -12.32 -6.49
CA ILE A 111 -1.13 -11.66 -5.93
C ILE A 111 -2.15 -12.69 -5.43
N ASP A 112 -2.38 -13.77 -6.17
CA ASP A 112 -3.29 -14.84 -5.75
C ASP A 112 -2.79 -15.54 -4.47
N ASN A 113 -1.48 -15.70 -4.31
CA ASN A 113 -0.90 -16.23 -3.08
C ASN A 113 -1.12 -15.30 -1.88
N LEU A 114 -1.19 -13.98 -2.08
CA LEU A 114 -1.55 -13.03 -1.02
C LEU A 114 -3.01 -13.24 -0.56
N PHE A 115 -3.94 -13.52 -1.47
CA PHE A 115 -5.32 -13.87 -1.11
C PHE A 115 -5.40 -15.12 -0.24
N ILE A 116 -4.66 -16.16 -0.59
CA ILE A 116 -4.62 -17.41 0.19
C ILE A 116 -4.10 -17.14 1.61
N GLY A 117 -3.06 -16.32 1.74
CA GLY A 117 -2.53 -15.92 3.04
C GLY A 117 -3.54 -15.13 3.88
N GLU A 118 -4.34 -14.27 3.24
CA GLU A 118 -5.39 -13.51 3.91
C GLU A 118 -6.52 -14.41 4.41
N GLU A 119 -6.94 -15.39 3.62
CA GLU A 119 -7.94 -16.38 4.02
C GLU A 119 -7.48 -17.27 5.18
N MET A 120 -6.21 -17.57 5.27
CA MET A 120 -5.64 -18.37 6.36
C MET A 120 -5.48 -17.60 7.68
N MET A 121 -5.58 -16.28 7.68
CA MET A 121 -5.44 -15.45 8.87
C MET A 121 -6.78 -15.10 9.55
N VAL A 122 -7.87 -15.63 9.05
CA VAL A 122 -9.22 -15.42 9.63
C VAL A 122 -9.50 -16.36 10.81
#